data_35e7e26324a9af4a8419cb3ae9ecd24b
#
_entry.id   35e7e26324a9af4a8419cb3ae9ecd24b
#
_cell.length_a   1.000
_cell.length_b   1.000
_cell.length_c   1.000
_cell.angle_alpha   90.00
_cell.angle_beta   90.00
_cell.angle_gamma   90.00
#
_symmetry.space_group_name_H-M   'P 1'
#
loop_
_entity.id
_entity.type
_entity.pdbx_description
1 polymer ?
#
loop_
_entity_poly.entity_id
_entity_poly.type
_entity_poly.pdbx_seq_one_letter_code
_entity_poly.pdbx_strand_id
1 'polypeptide(L)'
;MSVTIEENPFPLDFAGNRCQYRIRCTPYSNGGRRSVSVFKIGQMPGLGYSLTVTYGETALTMIVTVAYNKRDDPNFLMRRTEPEKIKAELEKKVARNYEIAQLYDVTVSDELEIVFTSKEAGGDSVTITSNDTNAIIDEIEQVAGITPVARANYGVTGWLELQRYANGSVSEERMPEFQLHPDSSGRVKVPLDILRPYFTQCDIPPTGEAFDTHQLLYALLKYRLVFADRFGTPPQVQSLQYSDWRLLSAGTVREDSRKRNLPDWLTSDMSVPLSHYKHIRNYGSTNGLTVRCFAGMPQYAYFILFDTESGPGLTRDLEVDVKVMEKSGNVVSLGMSTFPVKNLNIVRLPLSSDTLRIMESCPDAMSYTVTCTEGAAFKWRRTFLLERKPLHGSVFLLQNRLGVLESLLVENELAEKETAGDEVVKDGGFEIAVTDSETTFTARTGYRSREELQLLADAAGNTHNYKLENGNPVPITILPDTLTVADEAEDLQSVEFRYRHNLPQDGSGEPVPTGLIITEADYWVELDASEQAVRWDDAIQFGYATHIITAQATLLRL
;
A
#
# COMPACT_ATOMS: atom_id res chain seq x y z
N MET A 1 11.73 13.18 22.56
CA MET A 1 10.70 13.42 21.53
C MET A 1 9.51 12.56 21.91
N SER A 2 8.31 13.10 21.87
CA SER A 2 7.09 12.37 22.29
C SER A 2 6.39 11.63 21.14
N VAL A 3 6.79 11.91 19.89
CA VAL A 3 6.33 11.21 18.68
C VAL A 3 7.53 10.80 17.83
N THR A 4 7.48 9.60 17.27
CA THR A 4 8.52 9.08 16.37
C THR A 4 7.88 8.17 15.31
N ILE A 5 8.41 8.15 14.09
CA ILE A 5 7.96 7.19 13.09
C ILE A 5 8.53 5.82 13.45
N GLU A 6 7.64 4.84 13.67
CA GLU A 6 7.97 3.44 13.95
C GLU A 6 8.08 2.64 12.64
N GLU A 7 7.23 2.97 11.66
CA GLU A 7 7.21 2.30 10.36
C GLU A 7 6.98 3.34 9.25
N ASN A 8 7.86 3.35 8.29
CA ASN A 8 7.76 4.15 7.07
C ASN A 8 7.20 3.31 5.92
N PRO A 9 6.48 3.92 4.97
CA PRO A 9 6.27 3.32 3.65
C PRO A 9 7.62 3.02 2.96
N PHE A 10 7.62 2.18 1.95
CA PHE A 10 8.82 1.97 1.14
C PHE A 10 9.26 3.27 0.47
N PRO A 11 10.57 3.43 0.14
CA PRO A 11 11.08 4.60 -0.59
C PRO A 11 10.32 4.89 -1.88
N LEU A 12 9.94 3.84 -2.64
CA LEU A 12 8.94 3.88 -3.70
C LEU A 12 7.85 2.87 -3.36
N ASP A 13 6.60 3.30 -3.38
CA ASP A 13 5.43 2.44 -3.15
C ASP A 13 4.39 2.67 -4.24
N PHE A 14 3.26 1.94 -4.19
CA PHE A 14 2.24 1.95 -5.23
C PHE A 14 0.88 2.35 -4.66
N ALA A 15 0.17 3.26 -5.35
CA ALA A 15 -1.09 3.85 -4.90
C ALA A 15 -2.22 2.82 -4.68
N GLY A 16 -2.21 1.73 -5.44
CA GLY A 16 -3.15 0.62 -5.27
C GLY A 16 -2.87 -0.28 -4.07
N ASN A 17 -1.70 -0.14 -3.44
CA ASN A 17 -1.34 -0.90 -2.26
C ASN A 17 -1.76 -0.21 -0.96
N ARG A 18 -1.87 -0.99 0.11
CA ARG A 18 -2.13 -0.47 1.44
C ARG A 18 -0.85 0.09 2.03
N CYS A 19 -0.63 1.39 1.84
CA CYS A 19 0.53 2.12 2.33
C CYS A 19 0.14 2.98 3.53
N GLN A 20 1.00 3.06 4.55
CA GLN A 20 0.74 3.88 5.74
C GLN A 20 2.03 4.24 6.45
N TYR A 21 2.03 5.37 7.14
CA TYR A 21 2.97 5.62 8.22
C TYR A 21 2.42 5.06 9.53
N ARG A 22 3.30 4.52 10.37
CA ARG A 22 2.97 4.19 11.75
C ARG A 22 3.81 5.04 12.68
N ILE A 23 3.15 5.85 13.50
CA ILE A 23 3.77 6.78 14.44
C ILE A 23 3.61 6.20 15.84
N ARG A 24 4.70 6.09 16.57
CA ARG A 24 4.69 5.79 17.99
C ARG A 24 4.57 7.08 18.78
N CYS A 25 3.65 7.10 19.73
CA CYS A 25 3.27 8.23 20.55
C CYS A 25 3.59 7.97 22.01
N THR A 26 3.92 9.02 22.75
CA THR A 26 4.09 8.97 24.18
C THR A 26 3.06 9.90 24.84
N PRO A 27 1.81 9.42 25.05
CA PRO A 27 0.72 10.23 25.58
C PRO A 27 0.86 10.57 27.08
N TYR A 28 1.95 10.15 27.69
CA TYR A 28 2.22 10.39 29.11
C TYR A 28 3.39 11.37 29.29
N SER A 29 3.28 12.22 30.32
CA SER A 29 4.34 13.18 30.66
C SER A 29 5.54 12.50 31.31
N ASN A 30 5.32 11.35 31.96
CA ASN A 30 6.35 10.45 32.43
C ASN A 30 6.11 9.05 31.81
N GLY A 31 7.15 8.28 31.63
CA GLY A 31 7.06 6.94 31.03
C GLY A 31 6.38 5.90 31.90
N GLY A 32 5.97 6.29 33.11
CA GLY A 32 5.62 5.35 34.16
C GLY A 32 6.81 4.45 34.54
N ARG A 33 6.72 3.75 35.62
CA ARG A 33 7.70 2.75 36.03
C ARG A 33 6.98 1.61 36.73
N ARG A 34 7.31 0.40 36.39
CA ARG A 34 6.87 -0.79 37.14
C ARG A 34 7.56 -0.83 38.47
N SER A 35 6.86 -1.28 39.52
CA SER A 35 7.52 -1.58 40.78
C SER A 35 8.38 -2.84 40.63
N VAL A 36 9.50 -2.85 41.32
CA VAL A 36 10.36 -4.03 41.47
C VAL A 36 10.66 -4.21 42.93
N SER A 37 10.45 -5.40 43.45
CA SER A 37 10.79 -5.77 44.83
C SER A 37 11.58 -7.05 44.80
N VAL A 38 12.77 -7.05 45.42
CA VAL A 38 13.69 -8.19 45.47
C VAL A 38 13.95 -8.57 46.91
N PHE A 39 13.67 -9.81 47.25
CA PHE A 39 13.88 -10.38 48.57
C PHE A 39 14.77 -11.61 48.48
N LYS A 40 15.68 -11.74 49.44
CA LYS A 40 16.50 -12.94 49.63
C LYS A 40 16.06 -13.69 50.87
N ILE A 41 15.75 -14.98 50.73
CA ILE A 41 15.40 -15.83 51.86
C ILE A 41 16.65 -16.55 52.36
N GLY A 42 17.27 -16.03 53.40
CA GLY A 42 18.42 -16.67 54.01
C GLY A 42 18.02 -17.83 54.91
N GLN A 43 16.89 -17.73 55.61
CA GLN A 43 16.35 -18.81 56.43
C GLN A 43 14.82 -18.79 56.41
N MET A 44 14.24 -19.95 56.07
CA MET A 44 12.79 -20.16 56.10
C MET A 44 12.21 -20.12 57.54
N PRO A 45 10.96 -19.66 57.69
CA PRO A 45 10.27 -19.76 58.98
C PRO A 45 10.18 -21.20 59.48
N GLY A 46 10.17 -21.32 60.81
CA GLY A 46 9.98 -22.60 61.51
C GLY A 46 8.56 -23.16 61.38
N LEU A 47 8.38 -24.42 61.85
CA LEU A 47 7.07 -25.06 61.87
C LEU A 47 6.03 -24.29 62.65
N GLY A 48 4.84 -24.08 62.06
CA GLY A 48 3.74 -23.36 62.67
C GLY A 48 3.82 -21.83 62.57
N TYR A 49 4.96 -21.33 62.10
CA TYR A 49 5.11 -19.89 61.79
C TYR A 49 4.65 -19.57 60.37
N SER A 50 4.44 -18.31 60.07
CA SER A 50 3.95 -17.87 58.78
C SER A 50 4.96 -17.06 57.96
N LEU A 51 4.89 -17.21 56.63
CA LEU A 51 5.44 -16.29 55.65
C LEU A 51 4.28 -15.52 55.01
N THR A 52 4.34 -14.20 55.04
CA THR A 52 3.29 -13.35 54.47
C THR A 52 3.88 -12.50 53.35
N VAL A 53 3.27 -12.58 52.16
CA VAL A 53 3.56 -11.74 51.01
C VAL A 53 2.44 -10.72 50.89
N THR A 54 2.76 -9.43 51.08
CA THR A 54 1.79 -8.33 51.01
C THR A 54 2.00 -7.54 49.71
N TYR A 55 0.92 -7.28 49.00
CA TYR A 55 0.89 -6.53 47.75
C TYR A 55 -0.37 -5.66 47.69
N GLY A 56 -0.19 -4.34 47.63
CA GLY A 56 -1.27 -3.38 47.83
C GLY A 56 -1.99 -3.60 49.17
N GLU A 57 -3.31 -3.72 49.14
CA GLU A 57 -4.16 -3.99 50.32
C GLU A 57 -4.35 -5.50 50.59
N THR A 58 -3.73 -6.37 49.79
CA THR A 58 -3.90 -7.83 49.85
C THR A 58 -2.68 -8.49 50.47
N ALA A 59 -2.89 -9.57 51.22
CA ALA A 59 -1.82 -10.36 51.80
C ALA A 59 -2.06 -11.87 51.62
N LEU A 60 -1.07 -12.57 51.07
CA LEU A 60 -1.02 -14.02 51.03
C LEU A 60 -0.21 -14.52 52.23
N THR A 61 -0.90 -15.09 53.24
CA THR A 61 -0.25 -15.68 54.40
C THR A 61 -0.21 -17.20 54.31
N MET A 62 0.99 -17.78 54.41
CA MET A 62 1.24 -19.21 54.29
C MET A 62 1.87 -19.73 55.60
N ILE A 63 1.27 -20.75 56.21
CA ILE A 63 1.77 -21.38 57.41
C ILE A 63 2.74 -22.49 57.04
N VAL A 64 3.93 -22.50 57.63
CA VAL A 64 4.95 -23.54 57.40
C VAL A 64 4.52 -24.86 58.08
N THR A 65 4.42 -25.92 57.30
CA THR A 65 3.95 -27.23 57.75
C THR A 65 4.79 -28.38 57.20
N VAL A 66 4.72 -29.54 57.86
CA VAL A 66 5.21 -30.85 57.31
C VAL A 66 4.06 -31.79 56.94
N ALA A 67 2.81 -31.35 57.15
CA ALA A 67 1.64 -32.17 56.88
C ALA A 67 1.43 -32.35 55.36
N TYR A 68 1.64 -33.56 54.90
CA TYR A 68 1.59 -33.89 53.46
C TYR A 68 0.22 -33.61 52.82
N ASN A 69 -0.85 -33.81 53.58
CA ASN A 69 -2.22 -33.50 53.12
C ASN A 69 -2.47 -32.00 52.86
N LYS A 70 -1.55 -31.13 53.29
CA LYS A 70 -1.59 -29.66 53.04
C LYS A 70 -0.69 -29.22 51.89
N ARG A 71 -0.06 -30.14 51.16
CA ARG A 71 0.91 -29.85 50.12
C ARG A 71 0.33 -28.94 48.99
N ASP A 72 -0.92 -29.14 48.63
CA ASP A 72 -1.55 -28.40 47.54
C ASP A 72 -2.44 -27.25 48.00
N ASP A 73 -2.60 -27.08 49.34
CA ASP A 73 -3.34 -25.96 49.94
C ASP A 73 -2.51 -24.67 49.80
N PRO A 74 -3.02 -23.58 49.18
CA PRO A 74 -2.27 -22.33 49.00
C PRO A 74 -1.85 -21.66 50.29
N ASN A 75 -2.57 -21.89 51.39
CA ASN A 75 -2.30 -21.29 52.68
C ASN A 75 -1.22 -22.01 53.50
N PHE A 76 -0.59 -23.03 52.93
CA PHE A 76 0.46 -23.80 53.60
C PHE A 76 1.72 -23.90 52.74
N LEU A 77 2.86 -23.64 53.38
CA LEU A 77 4.20 -23.77 52.81
C LEU A 77 4.89 -25.01 53.42
N MET A 78 5.31 -25.93 52.57
CA MET A 78 5.98 -27.14 53.05
C MET A 78 7.38 -26.80 53.58
N ARG A 79 7.69 -27.20 54.82
CA ARG A 79 9.04 -27.03 55.38
C ARG A 79 10.06 -27.80 54.53
N ARG A 80 11.07 -27.10 54.03
CA ARG A 80 12.19 -27.61 53.28
C ARG A 80 13.49 -27.09 53.86
N THR A 81 14.56 -27.86 53.74
CA THR A 81 15.89 -27.49 54.22
C THR A 81 16.91 -27.37 53.11
N GLU A 82 16.64 -28.00 51.96
CA GLU A 82 17.53 -27.96 50.83
C GLU A 82 17.13 -26.79 49.90
N PRO A 83 18.08 -25.94 49.47
CA PRO A 83 17.79 -24.74 48.68
C PRO A 83 16.94 -25.03 47.44
N GLU A 84 17.26 -26.07 46.68
CA GLU A 84 16.50 -26.45 45.49
C GLU A 84 15.02 -26.79 45.77
N LYS A 85 14.77 -27.44 46.92
CA LYS A 85 13.41 -27.79 47.35
C LYS A 85 12.67 -26.57 47.89
N ILE A 86 13.39 -25.66 48.53
CA ILE A 86 12.83 -24.38 48.96
C ILE A 86 12.43 -23.56 47.76
N LYS A 87 13.31 -23.44 46.73
CA LYS A 87 13.02 -22.77 45.46
C LYS A 87 11.76 -23.33 44.82
N ALA A 88 11.68 -24.63 44.62
CA ALA A 88 10.53 -25.28 44.01
C ALA A 88 9.22 -25.05 44.78
N GLU A 89 9.27 -24.96 46.09
CA GLU A 89 8.10 -24.64 46.91
C GLU A 89 7.67 -23.17 46.79
N LEU A 90 8.61 -22.25 46.75
CA LEU A 90 8.36 -20.82 46.55
C LEU A 90 7.83 -20.56 45.13
N GLU A 91 8.39 -21.18 44.11
CA GLU A 91 7.88 -21.12 42.74
C GLU A 91 6.43 -21.61 42.66
N LYS A 92 6.12 -22.71 43.35
CA LYS A 92 4.79 -23.30 43.35
C LYS A 92 3.78 -22.40 44.09
N LYS A 93 4.14 -21.84 45.25
CA LYS A 93 3.22 -21.19 46.16
C LYS A 93 3.14 -19.68 45.96
N VAL A 94 4.22 -19.03 45.53
CA VAL A 94 4.31 -17.57 45.34
C VAL A 94 4.26 -17.24 43.85
N ALA A 95 5.20 -17.74 43.04
CA ALA A 95 5.30 -17.33 41.65
C ALA A 95 4.13 -17.83 40.78
N ARG A 96 3.54 -18.99 41.14
CA ARG A 96 2.37 -19.54 40.43
C ARG A 96 1.05 -19.29 41.19
N ASN A 97 1.06 -18.45 42.24
CA ASN A 97 -0.18 -18.01 42.88
C ASN A 97 -0.99 -17.20 41.88
N TYR A 98 -2.27 -17.57 41.71
CA TYR A 98 -3.12 -16.96 40.68
C TYR A 98 -3.29 -15.46 40.87
N GLU A 99 -3.53 -15.00 42.12
CA GLU A 99 -3.74 -13.58 42.42
C GLU A 99 -2.47 -12.75 42.21
N ILE A 100 -1.32 -13.25 42.71
CA ILE A 100 -0.02 -12.59 42.53
C ILE A 100 0.37 -12.58 41.06
N ALA A 101 0.21 -13.70 40.35
CA ALA A 101 0.56 -13.83 38.95
C ALA A 101 -0.30 -12.97 38.00
N GLN A 102 -1.45 -12.49 38.43
CA GLN A 102 -2.21 -11.50 37.67
C GLN A 102 -1.57 -10.10 37.72
N LEU A 103 -0.97 -9.74 38.81
CA LEU A 103 -0.45 -8.39 39.05
C LEU A 103 1.06 -8.28 38.86
N TYR A 104 1.79 -9.37 39.06
CA TYR A 104 3.26 -9.38 39.04
C TYR A 104 3.80 -10.53 38.16
N ASP A 105 4.93 -10.28 37.53
CA ASP A 105 5.83 -11.30 37.01
C ASP A 105 6.77 -11.65 38.18
N VAL A 106 6.78 -12.93 38.58
CA VAL A 106 7.57 -13.37 39.75
C VAL A 106 8.58 -14.42 39.30
N THR A 107 9.83 -14.22 39.69
CA THR A 107 10.91 -15.21 39.45
C THR A 107 11.60 -15.55 40.78
N VAL A 108 12.08 -16.79 40.89
CA VAL A 108 12.84 -17.28 42.05
C VAL A 108 14.18 -17.82 41.53
N SER A 109 15.29 -17.25 42.04
CA SER A 109 16.64 -17.70 41.66
C SER A 109 17.10 -18.92 42.43
N ASP A 110 18.23 -19.51 42.06
CA ASP A 110 18.90 -20.62 42.77
C ASP A 110 19.45 -20.14 44.13
N GLU A 111 19.71 -18.84 44.26
CA GLU A 111 20.16 -18.21 45.53
C GLU A 111 19.00 -17.84 46.46
N LEU A 112 17.79 -18.28 46.16
CA LEU A 112 16.54 -17.98 46.84
C LEU A 112 16.18 -16.49 46.85
N GLU A 113 16.56 -15.78 45.81
CA GLU A 113 16.07 -14.43 45.56
C GLU A 113 14.73 -14.49 44.86
N ILE A 114 13.73 -13.78 45.38
CA ILE A 114 12.40 -13.65 44.80
C ILE A 114 12.28 -12.25 44.23
N VAL A 115 12.08 -12.14 42.94
CA VAL A 115 11.90 -10.86 42.23
C VAL A 115 10.44 -10.73 41.84
N PHE A 116 9.79 -9.68 42.27
CA PHE A 116 8.45 -9.27 41.87
C PHE A 116 8.58 -8.06 40.96
N THR A 117 8.06 -8.13 39.78
CA THR A 117 7.96 -7.00 38.86
C THR A 117 6.48 -6.78 38.52
N SER A 118 5.93 -5.62 38.88
CA SER A 118 4.53 -5.32 38.55
C SER A 118 4.30 -5.36 37.04
N LYS A 119 3.16 -5.88 36.61
CA LYS A 119 2.81 -5.92 35.16
C LYS A 119 2.46 -4.54 34.64
N GLU A 120 1.94 -3.69 35.47
CA GLU A 120 1.57 -2.32 35.12
C GLU A 120 2.52 -1.29 35.77
N ALA A 121 2.68 -0.16 35.07
CA ALA A 121 3.40 0.99 35.63
C ALA A 121 2.57 1.62 36.76
N GLY A 122 3.22 2.00 37.83
CA GLY A 122 2.55 2.51 39.05
C GLY A 122 2.03 1.42 39.96
N GLY A 123 2.27 0.15 39.66
CA GLY A 123 1.89 -0.94 40.58
C GLY A 123 2.57 -0.86 41.92
N ASP A 124 1.90 -1.38 42.95
CA ASP A 124 2.40 -1.36 44.31
C ASP A 124 3.67 -2.18 44.48
N SER A 125 4.48 -1.81 45.45
CA SER A 125 5.61 -2.61 45.88
C SER A 125 5.12 -3.80 46.72
N VAL A 126 5.86 -4.91 46.63
CA VAL A 126 5.60 -6.12 47.44
C VAL A 126 6.45 -6.07 48.69
N THR A 127 5.95 -6.61 49.79
CA THR A 127 6.74 -6.87 51.01
C THR A 127 6.60 -8.34 51.42
N ILE A 128 7.67 -8.92 51.97
CA ILE A 128 7.66 -10.27 52.54
C ILE A 128 8.03 -10.16 54.01
N THR A 129 7.18 -10.71 54.86
CA THR A 129 7.40 -10.74 56.33
C THR A 129 7.17 -12.12 56.92
N SER A 130 7.69 -12.36 58.10
CA SER A 130 7.43 -13.57 58.89
C SER A 130 7.13 -13.21 60.35
N ASN A 131 6.31 -14.03 60.99
CA ASN A 131 6.10 -13.94 62.44
C ASN A 131 7.12 -14.82 63.24
N ASP A 132 8.04 -15.48 62.53
CA ASP A 132 9.17 -16.18 63.15
C ASP A 132 10.38 -15.23 63.24
N THR A 133 10.83 -14.93 64.45
CA THR A 133 12.00 -14.10 64.68
C THR A 133 13.33 -14.72 64.24
N ASN A 134 13.35 -16.02 63.95
CA ASN A 134 14.53 -16.72 63.43
C ASN A 134 14.54 -16.79 61.92
N ALA A 135 13.47 -16.41 61.22
CA ALA A 135 13.46 -16.31 59.77
C ALA A 135 14.36 -15.15 59.32
N ILE A 136 15.16 -15.40 58.27
CA ILE A 136 16.00 -14.38 57.68
C ILE A 136 15.44 -14.07 56.29
N ILE A 137 14.84 -12.89 56.14
CA ILE A 137 14.26 -12.38 54.90
C ILE A 137 14.84 -11.00 54.68
N ASP A 138 15.78 -10.88 53.76
CA ASP A 138 16.46 -9.64 53.45
C ASP A 138 15.79 -8.98 52.24
N GLU A 139 15.36 -7.74 52.40
CA GLU A 139 14.96 -6.90 51.28
C GLU A 139 16.24 -6.39 50.60
N ILE A 140 16.47 -6.86 49.35
CA ILE A 140 17.66 -6.52 48.56
C ILE A 140 17.45 -5.23 47.78
N GLU A 141 16.28 -5.09 47.17
CA GLU A 141 15.93 -3.92 46.33
C GLU A 141 14.43 -3.66 46.41
N GLN A 142 14.07 -2.39 46.51
CA GLN A 142 12.68 -1.98 46.35
C GLN A 142 12.61 -0.69 45.53
N VAL A 143 12.01 -0.82 44.32
CA VAL A 143 11.79 0.28 43.42
C VAL A 143 10.28 0.52 43.30
N ALA A 144 9.82 1.66 43.82
CA ALA A 144 8.40 2.00 43.74
C ALA A 144 7.95 2.20 42.27
N GLY A 145 6.76 1.74 41.97
CA GLY A 145 6.09 2.03 40.71
C GLY A 145 5.77 3.52 40.56
N ILE A 146 5.73 4.00 39.35
CA ILE A 146 5.31 5.37 39.03
C ILE A 146 4.14 5.29 38.07
N THR A 147 2.97 5.78 38.47
CA THR A 147 1.80 5.87 37.57
C THR A 147 2.09 6.87 36.46
N PRO A 148 1.87 6.50 35.23
CA PRO A 148 2.04 7.43 34.12
C PRO A 148 0.98 8.54 34.21
N VAL A 149 1.41 9.79 34.09
CA VAL A 149 0.52 10.95 34.03
C VAL A 149 0.16 11.25 32.62
N ALA A 150 -1.12 11.08 32.25
CA ALA A 150 -1.60 11.38 30.93
C ALA A 150 -1.47 12.87 30.60
N ARG A 151 -1.04 13.19 29.40
CA ARG A 151 -1.07 14.57 28.86
C ARG A 151 -2.49 14.92 28.47
N ALA A 152 -2.99 16.05 28.96
CA ALA A 152 -4.34 16.50 28.64
C ALA A 152 -4.52 16.70 27.13
N ASN A 153 -5.63 16.22 26.58
CA ASN A 153 -6.01 16.38 25.17
C ASN A 153 -4.91 15.95 24.17
N TYR A 154 -4.19 14.87 24.49
CA TYR A 154 -3.09 14.39 23.66
C TYR A 154 -3.59 13.84 22.33
N GLY A 155 -2.93 14.24 21.25
CA GLY A 155 -3.14 13.77 19.90
C GLY A 155 -1.92 14.02 19.01
N VAL A 156 -1.99 13.54 17.80
CA VAL A 156 -1.02 13.82 16.73
C VAL A 156 -1.73 14.63 15.66
N THR A 157 -1.14 15.75 15.28
CA THR A 157 -1.57 16.55 14.13
C THR A 157 -0.52 16.51 13.03
N GLY A 158 -0.93 16.65 11.79
CA GLY A 158 0.00 16.67 10.67
C GLY A 158 -0.68 16.81 9.32
N TRP A 159 0.12 16.78 8.28
CA TRP A 159 -0.33 16.81 6.89
C TRP A 159 0.69 16.11 6.00
N LEU A 160 0.30 15.83 4.75
CA LEU A 160 1.24 15.41 3.72
C LEU A 160 1.64 16.63 2.87
N GLU A 161 2.92 16.76 2.63
CA GLU A 161 3.47 17.65 1.60
C GLU A 161 3.73 16.85 0.35
N LEU A 162 3.29 17.37 -0.78
CA LEU A 162 3.34 16.72 -2.07
C LEU A 162 4.21 17.53 -3.03
N GLN A 163 4.95 16.85 -3.89
CA GLN A 163 5.68 17.47 -4.99
C GLN A 163 5.46 16.66 -6.27
N ARG A 164 5.18 17.36 -7.36
CA ARG A 164 5.16 16.80 -8.71
C ARG A 164 6.22 17.48 -9.55
N TYR A 165 6.92 16.66 -10.30
CA TYR A 165 7.91 17.12 -11.26
C TYR A 165 7.28 17.08 -12.65
N ALA A 166 7.10 18.24 -13.26
CA ALA A 166 6.58 18.36 -14.61
C ALA A 166 7.40 19.37 -15.39
N ASN A 167 7.88 19.00 -16.56
CA ASN A 167 8.59 19.87 -17.49
C ASN A 167 9.76 20.67 -16.86
N GLY A 168 10.48 20.05 -15.91
CA GLY A 168 11.61 20.69 -15.22
C GLY A 168 11.23 21.62 -14.08
N SER A 169 9.93 21.79 -13.79
CA SER A 169 9.43 22.54 -12.64
C SER A 169 8.87 21.61 -11.56
N VAL A 170 8.86 22.09 -10.33
CA VAL A 170 8.29 21.40 -9.18
C VAL A 170 7.04 22.16 -8.75
N SER A 171 5.91 21.50 -8.70
CA SER A 171 4.71 22.01 -8.02
C SER A 171 4.67 21.45 -6.61
N GLU A 172 4.42 22.30 -5.63
CA GLU A 172 4.28 21.92 -4.23
C GLU A 172 2.84 22.12 -3.78
N GLU A 173 2.34 21.15 -3.04
CA GLU A 173 0.98 21.18 -2.49
C GLU A 173 1.02 20.67 -1.05
N ARG A 174 0.22 21.28 -0.19
CA ARG A 174 -0.01 20.81 1.18
C ARG A 174 -1.42 20.26 1.27
N MET A 175 -1.55 19.00 1.67
CA MET A 175 -2.85 18.39 1.95
C MET A 175 -3.50 18.97 3.21
N PRO A 176 -4.83 18.84 3.36
CA PRO A 176 -5.53 19.21 4.59
C PRO A 176 -4.89 18.59 5.83
N GLU A 177 -4.90 19.35 6.91
CA GLU A 177 -4.37 18.90 8.20
C GLU A 177 -5.29 17.83 8.80
N PHE A 178 -4.69 16.75 9.27
CA PHE A 178 -5.40 15.72 10.03
C PHE A 178 -5.10 15.83 11.53
N GLN A 179 -6.02 15.33 12.35
CA GLN A 179 -5.84 15.15 13.79
C GLN A 179 -6.22 13.72 14.15
N LEU A 180 -5.29 13.00 14.75
CA LEU A 180 -5.45 11.59 15.09
C LEU A 180 -5.11 11.35 16.57
N HIS A 181 -5.82 10.41 17.19
CA HIS A 181 -5.55 9.98 18.55
C HIS A 181 -4.85 8.63 18.55
N PRO A 182 -3.87 8.41 19.45
CA PRO A 182 -3.24 7.11 19.60
C PRO A 182 -4.25 6.04 19.99
N ASP A 183 -4.03 4.83 19.49
CA ASP A 183 -4.73 3.64 19.95
C ASP A 183 -4.24 3.22 21.35
N SER A 184 -4.81 2.13 21.91
CA SER A 184 -4.43 1.59 23.23
C SER A 184 -2.97 1.16 23.32
N SER A 185 -2.29 0.94 22.21
CA SER A 185 -0.86 0.62 22.14
C SER A 185 0.04 1.86 22.00
N GLY A 186 -0.54 3.06 22.03
CA GLY A 186 0.18 4.32 21.84
C GLY A 186 0.62 4.56 20.40
N ARG A 187 -0.11 4.03 19.40
CA ARG A 187 0.22 4.16 17.99
C ARG A 187 -0.83 4.93 17.22
N VAL A 188 -0.37 5.66 16.21
CA VAL A 188 -1.22 6.34 15.22
C VAL A 188 -0.87 5.79 13.83
N LYS A 189 -1.88 5.53 13.01
CA LYS A 189 -1.73 5.13 11.61
C LYS A 189 -2.17 6.28 10.72
N VAL A 190 -1.30 6.69 9.80
CA VAL A 190 -1.62 7.67 8.75
C VAL A 190 -1.69 6.92 7.43
N PRO A 191 -2.91 6.60 6.95
CA PRO A 191 -3.09 5.89 5.68
C PRO A 191 -2.75 6.83 4.52
N LEU A 192 -2.18 6.27 3.45
CA LEU A 192 -1.87 7.01 2.22
C LEU A 192 -2.96 6.85 1.15
N ASP A 193 -4.07 6.19 1.48
CA ASP A 193 -5.21 6.04 0.56
C ASP A 193 -5.78 7.38 0.11
N ILE A 194 -5.63 8.43 0.92
CA ILE A 194 -5.99 9.81 0.58
C ILE A 194 -5.21 10.37 -0.61
N LEU A 195 -4.11 9.73 -1.02
CA LEU A 195 -3.33 10.09 -2.21
C LEU A 195 -3.84 9.43 -3.49
N ARG A 196 -4.73 8.44 -3.42
CA ARG A 196 -5.29 7.75 -4.61
C ARG A 196 -5.93 8.70 -5.62
N PRO A 197 -6.68 9.74 -5.22
CA PRO A 197 -7.26 10.69 -6.17
C PRO A 197 -6.23 11.40 -7.07
N TYR A 198 -4.97 11.47 -6.65
CA TYR A 198 -3.91 12.05 -7.48
C TYR A 198 -3.51 11.17 -8.67
N PHE A 199 -4.00 9.93 -8.73
CA PHE A 199 -3.78 8.95 -9.79
C PHE A 199 -5.06 8.63 -10.57
N THR A 200 -6.09 9.48 -10.51
CA THR A 200 -7.31 9.34 -11.31
C THR A 200 -7.09 9.67 -12.78
N GLN A 201 -6.04 10.43 -13.08
CA GLN A 201 -5.60 10.72 -14.44
C GLN A 201 -4.45 9.77 -14.81
N CYS A 202 -4.39 9.40 -16.09
CA CYS A 202 -3.33 8.58 -16.66
C CYS A 202 -2.68 9.31 -17.84
N ASP A 203 -1.37 9.12 -17.98
CA ASP A 203 -0.61 9.68 -19.11
C ASP A 203 -0.87 8.84 -20.38
N ILE A 204 -2.02 9.06 -21.01
CA ILE A 204 -2.39 8.36 -22.25
C ILE A 204 -1.44 8.80 -23.36
N PRO A 205 -0.79 7.87 -24.07
CA PRO A 205 0.10 8.22 -25.17
C PRO A 205 -0.68 8.88 -26.31
N PRO A 206 -0.27 10.06 -26.81
CA PRO A 206 -0.84 10.63 -28.02
C PRO A 206 -0.45 9.82 -29.25
N THR A 207 -1.25 9.92 -30.29
CA THR A 207 -0.96 9.28 -31.57
C THR A 207 0.22 9.94 -32.26
N GLY A 208 1.17 9.17 -32.77
CA GLY A 208 2.28 9.68 -33.59
C GLY A 208 3.40 10.38 -32.78
N GLU A 209 3.64 9.95 -31.54
CA GLU A 209 4.78 10.44 -30.76
C GLU A 209 6.12 10.24 -31.49
N ALA A 210 6.98 11.23 -31.38
CA ALA A 210 8.35 11.14 -31.89
C ALA A 210 9.18 10.09 -31.11
N PHE A 211 10.22 9.55 -31.75
CA PHE A 211 11.18 8.68 -31.09
C PHE A 211 12.07 9.51 -30.14
N ASP A 212 11.55 9.78 -28.96
CA ASP A 212 12.19 10.51 -27.87
C ASP A 212 11.60 10.05 -26.53
N THR A 213 12.20 10.47 -25.42
CA THR A 213 11.66 10.21 -24.10
C THR A 213 10.60 11.25 -23.72
N HIS A 214 9.43 10.75 -23.32
CA HIS A 214 8.30 11.57 -22.87
C HIS A 214 8.07 11.35 -21.38
N GLN A 215 8.17 12.41 -20.60
CA GLN A 215 7.93 12.35 -19.16
C GLN A 215 6.46 12.11 -18.88
N LEU A 216 6.16 11.19 -17.94
CA LEU A 216 4.82 11.00 -17.42
C LEU A 216 4.54 11.98 -16.28
N LEU A 217 3.36 12.61 -16.32
CA LEU A 217 2.99 13.67 -15.36
C LEU A 217 2.18 13.13 -14.18
N TYR A 218 1.38 12.08 -14.41
CA TYR A 218 0.41 11.56 -13.44
C TYR A 218 0.80 10.21 -12.85
N ALA A 219 1.88 9.60 -13.34
CA ALA A 219 2.28 8.27 -12.92
C ALA A 219 3.10 8.24 -11.61
N LEU A 220 3.61 9.38 -11.14
CA LEU A 220 4.49 9.45 -9.99
C LEU A 220 4.22 10.71 -9.14
N LEU A 221 4.15 10.51 -7.81
CA LEU A 221 3.98 11.56 -6.82
C LEU A 221 5.07 11.44 -5.76
N LYS A 222 5.75 12.54 -5.46
CA LYS A 222 6.69 12.63 -4.32
C LYS A 222 5.95 13.21 -3.12
N TYR A 223 6.12 12.61 -1.96
CA TYR A 223 5.44 13.04 -0.75
C TYR A 223 6.30 12.86 0.49
N ARG A 224 5.98 13.62 1.54
CA ARG A 224 6.49 13.40 2.90
C ARG A 224 5.43 13.70 3.94
N LEU A 225 5.56 13.11 5.10
CA LEU A 225 4.72 13.37 6.25
C LEU A 225 5.35 14.47 7.12
N VAL A 226 4.55 15.49 7.45
CA VAL A 226 4.85 16.50 8.46
C VAL A 226 3.92 16.25 9.63
N PHE A 227 4.45 16.11 10.84
CA PHE A 227 3.64 15.75 12.00
C PHE A 227 4.22 16.33 13.30
N ALA A 228 3.36 16.47 14.28
CA ALA A 228 3.74 16.86 15.64
C ALA A 228 2.77 16.26 16.65
N ASP A 229 3.19 16.13 17.88
CA ASP A 229 2.25 15.93 18.98
C ASP A 229 1.56 17.25 19.36
N ARG A 230 0.35 17.11 19.88
CA ARG A 230 -0.50 18.19 20.35
C ARG A 230 -1.08 17.81 21.70
N PHE A 231 -0.92 18.67 22.69
CA PHE A 231 -1.48 18.45 24.03
C PHE A 231 -1.60 19.75 24.83
N GLY A 232 -2.29 19.69 25.96
CA GLY A 232 -2.48 20.81 26.88
C GLY A 232 -3.94 21.28 26.93
N THR A 233 -4.18 22.35 27.70
CA THR A 233 -5.51 22.96 27.83
C THR A 233 -5.36 24.49 27.79
N PRO A 234 -5.65 25.14 26.60
CA PRO A 234 -6.02 24.56 25.31
C PRO A 234 -4.88 23.74 24.67
N PRO A 235 -5.21 22.77 23.79
CA PRO A 235 -4.18 21.96 23.12
C PRO A 235 -3.29 22.79 22.21
N GLN A 236 -1.98 22.62 22.36
CA GLN A 236 -0.98 23.31 21.54
C GLN A 236 -0.13 22.32 20.76
N VAL A 237 0.14 22.63 19.48
CA VAL A 237 1.02 21.87 18.62
C VAL A 237 2.45 22.09 19.07
N GLN A 238 3.19 21.01 19.20
CA GLN A 238 4.60 21.02 19.56
C GLN A 238 5.49 21.19 18.31
N SER A 239 6.78 20.93 18.44
CA SER A 239 7.74 21.06 17.33
C SER A 239 7.40 20.09 16.19
N LEU A 240 7.29 20.63 14.98
CA LEU A 240 7.06 19.85 13.77
C LEU A 240 8.24 18.93 13.48
N GLN A 241 7.92 17.73 13.04
CA GLN A 241 8.85 16.73 12.57
C GLN A 241 8.53 16.39 11.11
N TYR A 242 9.54 15.94 10.37
CA TYR A 242 9.43 15.64 8.95
C TYR A 242 9.92 14.21 8.71
N SER A 243 9.16 13.44 7.93
CA SER A 243 9.68 12.20 7.38
C SER A 243 10.62 12.49 6.21
N ASP A 244 11.39 11.50 5.81
CA ASP A 244 12.06 11.53 4.52
C ASP A 244 11.05 11.63 3.38
N TRP A 245 11.47 12.18 2.25
CA TRP A 245 10.71 12.16 1.04
C TRP A 245 10.57 10.73 0.50
N ARG A 246 9.37 10.39 0.07
CA ARG A 246 9.01 9.09 -0.50
C ARG A 246 8.35 9.29 -1.85
N LEU A 247 8.34 8.24 -2.68
CA LEU A 247 7.65 8.22 -3.95
C LEU A 247 6.45 7.29 -3.88
N LEU A 248 5.37 7.70 -4.54
CA LEU A 248 4.19 6.88 -4.78
C LEU A 248 3.98 6.83 -6.30
N SER A 249 3.94 5.63 -6.86
CA SER A 249 3.66 5.40 -8.27
C SER A 249 2.23 4.91 -8.45
N ALA A 250 1.62 5.18 -9.59
CA ALA A 250 0.39 4.53 -10.00
C ALA A 250 0.59 2.99 -10.04
N GLY A 251 -0.50 2.24 -9.95
CA GLY A 251 -0.45 0.78 -10.03
C GLY A 251 -0.61 0.06 -8.70
N THR A 252 -0.54 -1.29 -8.76
CA THR A 252 -0.76 -2.19 -7.64
C THR A 252 0.20 -3.37 -7.72
N VAL A 253 1.04 -3.56 -6.73
CA VAL A 253 1.99 -4.68 -6.67
C VAL A 253 1.56 -5.67 -5.58
N ARG A 254 1.63 -6.98 -5.87
CA ARG A 254 1.28 -8.01 -4.86
C ARG A 254 2.15 -7.86 -3.62
N GLU A 255 1.54 -8.02 -2.45
CA GLU A 255 2.18 -7.79 -1.15
C GLU A 255 3.44 -8.64 -0.93
N ASP A 256 3.42 -9.90 -1.36
CA ASP A 256 4.57 -10.81 -1.29
C ASP A 256 5.74 -10.35 -2.18
N SER A 257 5.44 -9.86 -3.38
CA SER A 257 6.44 -9.30 -4.30
C SER A 257 6.98 -7.95 -3.80
N ARG A 258 6.11 -7.13 -3.22
CA ARG A 258 6.47 -5.84 -2.61
C ARG A 258 7.49 -6.02 -1.49
N LYS A 259 7.28 -6.97 -0.59
CA LYS A 259 8.17 -7.21 0.55
C LYS A 259 9.51 -7.85 0.19
N ARG A 260 9.55 -8.71 -0.85
CA ARG A 260 10.73 -9.49 -1.18
C ARG A 260 11.61 -8.87 -2.26
N ASN A 261 11.00 -8.29 -3.27
CA ASN A 261 11.72 -7.91 -4.51
C ASN A 261 11.90 -6.40 -4.65
N LEU A 262 10.98 -5.60 -4.09
CA LEU A 262 11.02 -4.16 -4.24
C LEU A 262 12.26 -3.51 -3.60
N PRO A 263 12.71 -3.91 -2.40
CA PRO A 263 13.91 -3.34 -1.80
C PRO A 263 15.17 -3.54 -2.66
N ASP A 264 15.36 -4.74 -3.22
CA ASP A 264 16.53 -5.04 -4.07
C ASP A 264 16.49 -4.27 -5.40
N TRP A 265 15.28 -4.05 -5.91
CA TRP A 265 15.04 -3.33 -7.15
C TRP A 265 15.25 -1.81 -7.01
N LEU A 266 14.93 -1.26 -5.82
CA LEU A 266 14.99 0.17 -5.54
C LEU A 266 16.36 0.68 -5.05
N THR A 267 17.33 -0.20 -4.86
CA THR A 267 18.68 0.19 -4.43
C THR A 267 19.59 0.59 -5.59
N SER A 268 19.08 0.54 -6.83
CA SER A 268 19.86 0.85 -8.02
C SER A 268 19.89 2.36 -8.28
N ASP A 269 21.06 2.94 -8.43
CA ASP A 269 21.30 4.30 -8.92
C ASP A 269 21.11 4.45 -10.44
N MET A 270 20.57 3.42 -11.08
CA MET A 270 20.42 3.26 -12.53
C MET A 270 18.94 3.24 -12.90
N SER A 271 18.64 3.55 -14.18
CA SER A 271 17.28 3.46 -14.72
C SER A 271 16.70 2.05 -14.65
N VAL A 272 15.46 1.94 -14.19
CA VAL A 272 14.75 0.68 -13.99
C VAL A 272 13.58 0.59 -14.96
N PRO A 273 13.44 -0.52 -15.73
CA PRO A 273 12.31 -0.70 -16.63
C PRO A 273 11.02 -1.00 -15.86
N LEU A 274 9.94 -0.30 -16.21
CA LEU A 274 8.59 -0.52 -15.67
C LEU A 274 7.71 -1.38 -16.58
N SER A 275 8.17 -1.64 -17.82
CA SER A 275 7.51 -2.57 -18.74
C SER A 275 7.87 -4.00 -18.39
N HIS A 276 6.86 -4.88 -18.29
CA HIS A 276 7.00 -6.30 -17.96
C HIS A 276 7.66 -6.64 -16.62
N TYR A 277 6.87 -6.53 -15.60
CA TYR A 277 7.17 -6.84 -14.19
C TYR A 277 7.91 -8.16 -13.93
N LYS A 278 7.69 -9.23 -14.71
CA LYS A 278 8.37 -10.53 -14.49
C LYS A 278 9.87 -10.52 -14.83
N HIS A 279 10.30 -9.64 -15.72
CA HIS A 279 11.71 -9.57 -16.09
C HIS A 279 12.60 -8.91 -15.03
N ILE A 280 12.02 -8.20 -14.08
CA ILE A 280 12.75 -7.65 -12.93
C ILE A 280 13.39 -8.76 -12.08
N ARG A 281 12.79 -9.96 -12.04
CA ARG A 281 13.36 -11.12 -11.32
C ARG A 281 14.56 -11.77 -12.02
N ASN A 282 14.74 -11.53 -13.30
CA ASN A 282 15.79 -12.17 -14.11
C ASN A 282 16.76 -11.12 -14.67
N TYR A 283 17.33 -10.30 -13.80
CA TYR A 283 18.51 -9.50 -14.11
C TYR A 283 19.61 -10.47 -14.58
N GLY A 284 19.80 -10.59 -15.89
CA GLY A 284 20.76 -11.51 -16.50
C GLY A 284 20.18 -12.42 -17.59
N SER A 285 18.84 -12.51 -17.72
CA SER A 285 18.25 -13.19 -18.88
C SER A 285 18.38 -12.27 -20.11
N THR A 286 19.21 -12.67 -21.06
CA THR A 286 19.36 -11.98 -22.36
C THR A 286 18.20 -12.26 -23.30
N ASN A 287 17.29 -13.16 -22.94
CA ASN A 287 16.10 -13.49 -23.74
C ASN A 287 14.99 -12.50 -23.41
N GLY A 288 14.82 -11.49 -24.25
CA GLY A 288 13.72 -10.55 -24.17
C GLY A 288 12.38 -11.19 -24.53
N LEU A 289 11.29 -10.57 -24.07
CA LEU A 289 9.94 -10.95 -24.48
C LEU A 289 9.75 -10.76 -25.99
N THR A 290 9.06 -11.69 -26.62
CA THR A 290 8.56 -11.57 -27.98
C THR A 290 7.08 -11.21 -27.96
N VAL A 291 6.71 -10.11 -28.60
CA VAL A 291 5.35 -9.58 -28.68
C VAL A 291 4.87 -9.56 -30.12
N ARG A 292 3.64 -10.00 -30.35
CA ARG A 292 3.01 -9.94 -31.67
C ARG A 292 2.37 -8.56 -31.86
N CYS A 293 2.67 -7.92 -32.98
CA CYS A 293 2.12 -6.62 -33.36
C CYS A 293 1.93 -6.52 -34.90
N PHE A 294 1.30 -5.47 -35.35
CA PHE A 294 1.26 -5.10 -36.75
C PHE A 294 1.94 -3.75 -36.99
N ALA A 295 2.26 -3.44 -38.23
CA ALA A 295 2.88 -2.16 -38.59
C ALA A 295 1.99 -0.98 -38.16
N GLY A 296 2.57 -0.01 -37.47
CA GLY A 296 1.87 1.14 -36.89
C GLY A 296 1.16 0.90 -35.56
N MET A 297 1.14 -0.33 -35.02
CA MET A 297 0.60 -0.58 -33.71
C MET A 297 1.43 0.17 -32.65
N PRO A 298 0.82 0.98 -31.76
CA PRO A 298 1.55 1.66 -30.69
C PRO A 298 2.28 0.67 -29.79
N GLN A 299 3.53 0.94 -29.50
CA GLN A 299 4.36 0.14 -28.59
C GLN A 299 5.21 1.09 -27.74
N TYR A 300 5.41 0.74 -26.48
CA TYR A 300 6.10 1.59 -25.52
C TYR A 300 7.04 0.80 -24.62
N ALA A 301 8.11 1.45 -24.19
CA ALA A 301 8.90 1.05 -23.02
C ALA A 301 8.90 2.17 -22.00
N TYR A 302 8.91 1.81 -20.72
CA TYR A 302 8.88 2.76 -19.62
C TYR A 302 10.04 2.53 -18.69
N PHE A 303 10.64 3.62 -18.23
CA PHE A 303 11.76 3.60 -17.32
C PHE A 303 11.56 4.61 -16.20
N ILE A 304 11.98 4.24 -14.99
CA ILE A 304 12.09 5.14 -13.85
C ILE A 304 13.55 5.25 -13.45
N LEU A 305 14.06 6.46 -13.24
CA LEU A 305 15.29 6.70 -12.50
C LEU A 305 14.91 7.16 -11.10
N PHE A 306 15.48 6.51 -10.10
CA PHE A 306 15.09 6.69 -8.74
C PHE A 306 16.33 6.70 -7.84
N ASP A 307 16.84 7.90 -7.57
CA ASP A 307 17.89 8.14 -6.60
C ASP A 307 17.45 9.27 -5.66
N THR A 308 17.16 8.93 -4.42
CA THR A 308 16.70 9.89 -3.42
C THR A 308 17.80 10.79 -2.89
N GLU A 309 19.06 10.38 -3.03
CA GLU A 309 20.22 11.12 -2.52
C GLU A 309 20.68 12.20 -3.49
N SER A 310 20.60 11.93 -4.80
CA SER A 310 21.17 12.82 -5.85
C SER A 310 20.25 13.98 -6.28
N GLY A 311 19.00 14.03 -5.80
CA GLY A 311 18.07 15.10 -6.16
C GLY A 311 17.59 15.06 -7.63
N PRO A 312 16.74 16.02 -8.07
CA PRO A 312 16.09 15.97 -9.39
C PRO A 312 17.03 16.29 -10.57
N GLY A 313 18.22 16.81 -10.31
CA GLY A 313 19.18 17.18 -11.36
C GLY A 313 19.95 16.00 -11.95
N LEU A 314 19.94 14.84 -11.32
CA LEU A 314 20.60 13.65 -11.85
C LEU A 314 19.92 13.20 -13.14
N THR A 315 20.72 12.89 -14.15
CA THR A 315 20.25 12.32 -15.43
C THR A 315 21.14 11.15 -15.80
N ARG A 316 20.53 10.09 -16.35
CA ARG A 316 21.22 8.93 -16.90
C ARG A 316 20.88 8.78 -18.38
N ASP A 317 21.84 8.36 -19.16
CA ASP A 317 21.67 8.18 -20.59
C ASP A 317 21.29 6.72 -20.90
N LEU A 318 20.08 6.55 -21.44
CA LEU A 318 19.58 5.27 -21.92
C LEU A 318 19.96 5.12 -23.39
N GLU A 319 20.77 4.13 -23.70
CA GLU A 319 21.18 3.77 -25.05
C GLU A 319 20.19 2.75 -25.63
N VAL A 320 19.66 3.02 -26.81
CA VAL A 320 18.64 2.21 -27.48
C VAL A 320 19.16 1.72 -28.82
N ASP A 321 19.37 0.41 -28.95
CA ASP A 321 19.79 -0.27 -30.19
C ASP A 321 18.57 -0.96 -30.83
N VAL A 322 18.37 -0.74 -32.12
CA VAL A 322 17.27 -1.33 -32.90
C VAL A 322 17.82 -2.21 -34.01
N LYS A 323 17.47 -3.50 -33.98
CA LYS A 323 17.84 -4.49 -35.00
C LYS A 323 16.60 -5.03 -35.68
N VAL A 324 16.58 -5.05 -36.98
CA VAL A 324 15.48 -5.54 -37.78
C VAL A 324 15.88 -6.86 -38.46
N MET A 325 15.01 -7.86 -38.35
CA MET A 325 15.16 -9.12 -39.09
C MET A 325 14.23 -9.13 -40.29
N GLU A 326 14.79 -9.30 -41.48
CA GLU A 326 14.07 -9.39 -42.72
C GLU A 326 13.59 -10.83 -43.01
N LYS A 327 12.66 -10.99 -43.95
CA LYS A 327 12.19 -12.31 -44.43
C LYS A 327 13.32 -13.17 -45.04
N SER A 328 14.36 -12.53 -45.52
CA SER A 328 15.58 -13.19 -46.02
C SER A 328 16.41 -13.86 -44.92
N GLY A 329 16.14 -13.52 -43.65
CA GLY A 329 16.95 -13.90 -42.49
C GLY A 329 18.09 -12.92 -42.19
N ASN A 330 18.25 -11.86 -43.01
CA ASN A 330 19.24 -10.83 -42.74
C ASN A 330 18.85 -10.01 -41.49
N VAL A 331 19.86 -9.59 -40.73
CA VAL A 331 19.68 -8.68 -39.60
C VAL A 331 20.31 -7.33 -39.93
N VAL A 332 19.49 -6.30 -39.99
CA VAL A 332 19.88 -4.92 -40.26
C VAL A 332 19.84 -4.14 -38.95
N SER A 333 20.94 -3.44 -38.62
CA SER A 333 20.96 -2.51 -37.50
C SER A 333 20.57 -1.11 -37.98
N LEU A 334 19.58 -0.49 -37.33
CA LEU A 334 19.18 0.89 -37.59
C LEU A 334 20.04 1.92 -36.84
N GLY A 335 20.98 1.44 -36.03
CA GLY A 335 21.87 2.27 -35.21
C GLY A 335 21.41 2.38 -33.76
N MET A 336 22.20 3.14 -33.01
CA MET A 336 22.00 3.39 -31.60
C MET A 336 21.61 4.86 -31.37
N SER A 337 20.60 5.07 -30.55
CA SER A 337 20.15 6.39 -30.10
C SER A 337 20.30 6.50 -28.59
N THR A 338 20.53 7.70 -28.09
CA THR A 338 20.75 7.96 -26.65
C THR A 338 19.68 8.92 -26.16
N PHE A 339 19.04 8.58 -25.04
CA PHE A 339 17.95 9.36 -24.47
C PHE A 339 18.17 9.63 -22.97
N PRO A 340 17.97 10.87 -22.50
CA PRO A 340 18.13 11.19 -21.08
C PRO A 340 16.93 10.72 -20.25
N VAL A 341 17.19 9.99 -19.17
CA VAL A 341 16.21 9.67 -18.12
C VAL A 341 16.53 10.52 -16.90
N LYS A 342 15.65 11.44 -16.54
CA LYS A 342 15.80 12.32 -15.40
C LYS A 342 15.40 11.64 -14.10
N ASN A 343 16.14 11.92 -13.04
CA ASN A 343 15.84 11.39 -11.71
C ASN A 343 14.46 11.81 -11.20
N LEU A 344 13.86 10.93 -10.42
CA LEU A 344 12.51 11.08 -9.84
C LEU A 344 11.41 11.27 -10.89
N ASN A 345 11.61 10.70 -12.09
CA ASN A 345 10.64 10.72 -13.18
C ASN A 345 10.46 9.34 -13.78
N ILE A 346 9.24 9.13 -14.30
CA ILE A 346 8.95 8.03 -15.20
C ILE A 346 8.93 8.60 -16.62
N VAL A 347 9.66 7.96 -17.51
CA VAL A 347 9.69 8.32 -18.93
C VAL A 347 9.11 7.19 -19.77
N ARG A 348 8.39 7.57 -20.83
CA ARG A 348 7.90 6.69 -21.90
C ARG A 348 8.77 6.85 -23.12
N LEU A 349 9.15 5.77 -23.74
CA LEU A 349 9.84 5.69 -25.03
C LEU A 349 8.91 5.02 -26.05
N PRO A 350 8.42 5.73 -27.09
CA PRO A 350 7.62 5.14 -28.13
C PRO A 350 8.47 4.24 -29.04
N LEU A 351 7.96 3.03 -29.34
CA LEU A 351 8.71 1.97 -30.04
C LEU A 351 7.90 1.36 -31.20
N SER A 352 6.85 2.02 -31.70
CA SER A 352 6.11 1.50 -32.83
C SER A 352 6.98 1.40 -34.07
N SER A 353 6.63 0.51 -35.02
CA SER A 353 7.34 0.39 -36.27
C SER A 353 7.37 1.69 -37.07
N ASP A 354 6.32 2.51 -36.96
CA ASP A 354 6.21 3.81 -37.65
C ASP A 354 7.13 4.85 -36.97
N THR A 355 7.12 4.91 -35.65
CA THR A 355 8.02 5.79 -34.87
C THR A 355 9.49 5.50 -35.15
N LEU A 356 9.84 4.22 -35.27
CA LEU A 356 11.19 3.75 -35.57
C LEU A 356 11.50 3.71 -37.10
N ARG A 357 10.53 4.05 -37.95
CA ARG A 357 10.62 3.99 -39.43
C ARG A 357 11.11 2.64 -39.94
N ILE A 358 10.65 1.54 -39.31
CA ILE A 358 11.10 0.18 -39.63
C ILE A 358 10.78 -0.15 -41.09
N MET A 359 9.52 0.09 -41.53
CA MET A 359 9.08 -0.27 -42.89
C MET A 359 9.67 0.62 -43.98
N GLU A 360 10.10 1.84 -43.65
CA GLU A 360 10.82 2.73 -44.57
C GLU A 360 12.25 2.23 -44.81
N SER A 361 12.92 1.78 -43.71
CA SER A 361 14.30 1.31 -43.77
C SER A 361 14.44 -0.13 -44.23
N CYS A 362 13.46 -0.98 -43.89
CA CYS A 362 13.44 -2.42 -44.18
C CYS A 362 12.02 -2.85 -44.59
N PRO A 363 11.62 -2.69 -45.86
CA PRO A 363 10.25 -3.02 -46.32
C PRO A 363 9.85 -4.48 -46.13
N ASP A 364 10.83 -5.39 -46.09
CA ASP A 364 10.65 -6.83 -45.88
C ASP A 364 10.84 -7.26 -44.42
N ALA A 365 10.75 -6.34 -43.46
CA ALA A 365 10.88 -6.64 -42.03
C ALA A 365 9.85 -7.69 -41.56
N MET A 366 10.33 -8.73 -40.89
CA MET A 366 9.50 -9.72 -40.17
C MET A 366 9.38 -9.41 -38.67
N SER A 367 10.46 -8.89 -38.13
CA SER A 367 10.50 -8.51 -36.73
C SER A 367 11.55 -7.43 -36.51
N TYR A 368 11.41 -6.73 -35.40
CA TYR A 368 12.47 -5.87 -34.92
C TYR A 368 12.69 -6.08 -33.41
N THR A 369 13.93 -5.96 -32.97
CA THR A 369 14.34 -6.11 -31.59
C THR A 369 14.89 -4.78 -31.10
N VAL A 370 14.32 -4.29 -30.02
CA VAL A 370 14.82 -3.10 -29.32
C VAL A 370 15.53 -3.55 -28.06
N THR A 371 16.76 -3.08 -27.89
CA THR A 371 17.57 -3.34 -26.71
C THR A 371 17.93 -2.02 -26.06
N CYS A 372 17.65 -1.87 -24.77
CA CYS A 372 18.02 -0.70 -23.97
C CYS A 372 19.14 -1.06 -22.99
N THR A 373 20.17 -0.21 -22.97
CA THR A 373 21.33 -0.33 -22.06
C THR A 373 21.60 1.02 -21.41
N GLU A 374 22.32 1.02 -20.32
CA GLU A 374 22.84 2.21 -19.65
C GLU A 374 24.31 1.98 -19.40
N GLY A 375 25.16 2.57 -20.24
CA GLY A 375 26.56 2.19 -20.37
C GLY A 375 26.71 0.69 -20.66
N ALA A 376 27.47 -0.04 -19.85
CA ALA A 376 27.65 -1.49 -20.02
C ALA A 376 26.49 -2.34 -19.42
N ALA A 377 25.55 -1.73 -18.72
CA ALA A 377 24.47 -2.45 -18.03
C ALA A 377 23.29 -2.67 -18.95
N PHE A 378 22.93 -3.94 -19.15
CA PHE A 378 21.69 -4.33 -19.84
C PHE A 378 20.48 -3.93 -18.97
N LYS A 379 19.50 -3.26 -19.59
CA LYS A 379 18.28 -2.83 -18.90
C LYS A 379 17.04 -3.57 -19.38
N TRP A 380 16.83 -3.67 -20.69
CA TRP A 380 15.60 -4.18 -21.23
C TRP A 380 15.77 -4.61 -22.69
N ARG A 381 15.03 -5.63 -23.12
CA ARG A 381 14.97 -6.08 -24.51
C ARG A 381 13.56 -6.60 -24.82
N ARG A 382 13.08 -6.27 -26.03
CA ARG A 382 11.83 -6.81 -26.56
C ARG A 382 11.95 -7.02 -28.07
N THR A 383 11.43 -8.15 -28.54
CA THR A 383 11.29 -8.45 -29.96
C THR A 383 9.84 -8.31 -30.37
N PHE A 384 9.58 -7.54 -31.40
CA PHE A 384 8.26 -7.30 -31.97
C PHE A 384 8.13 -8.08 -33.28
N LEU A 385 7.22 -9.06 -33.30
CA LEU A 385 6.90 -9.81 -34.52
C LEU A 385 5.86 -9.03 -35.33
N LEU A 386 6.22 -8.66 -36.54
CA LEU A 386 5.35 -7.92 -37.45
C LEU A 386 4.43 -8.89 -38.20
N GLU A 387 3.16 -8.86 -37.87
CA GLU A 387 2.12 -9.66 -38.46
C GLU A 387 1.17 -8.79 -39.32
N ARG A 388 0.31 -9.44 -40.07
CA ARG A 388 -0.76 -8.74 -40.73
C ARG A 388 -1.79 -8.29 -39.72
N LYS A 389 -2.26 -7.03 -39.84
CA LYS A 389 -3.34 -6.54 -38.96
C LYS A 389 -4.56 -7.48 -39.08
N PRO A 390 -5.07 -8.05 -38.00
CA PRO A 390 -6.28 -8.87 -38.02
C PRO A 390 -7.48 -8.06 -38.51
N LEU A 391 -8.38 -8.69 -39.24
CA LEU A 391 -9.54 -8.00 -39.83
C LEU A 391 -10.47 -7.42 -38.78
N HIS A 392 -10.64 -8.12 -37.66
CA HIS A 392 -11.49 -7.75 -36.55
C HIS A 392 -10.68 -7.52 -35.27
N GLY A 393 -9.37 -7.28 -35.42
CA GLY A 393 -8.48 -7.06 -34.26
C GLY A 393 -8.48 -5.64 -33.78
N SER A 394 -8.38 -5.53 -32.46
CA SER A 394 -8.32 -4.26 -31.72
C SER A 394 -7.05 -4.15 -30.90
N VAL A 395 -6.61 -2.93 -30.67
CA VAL A 395 -5.48 -2.63 -29.78
C VAL A 395 -6.01 -2.10 -28.46
N PHE A 396 -5.52 -2.69 -27.39
CA PHE A 396 -5.80 -2.26 -26.03
C PHE A 396 -4.55 -1.63 -25.44
N LEU A 397 -4.73 -0.53 -24.71
CA LEU A 397 -3.71 0.05 -23.82
C LEU A 397 -4.10 -0.33 -22.40
N LEU A 398 -3.33 -1.22 -21.81
CA LEU A 398 -3.64 -1.83 -20.52
C LEU A 398 -2.63 -1.38 -19.46
N GLN A 399 -3.13 -0.95 -18.32
CA GLN A 399 -2.27 -0.58 -17.21
C GLN A 399 -1.68 -1.84 -16.54
N ASN A 400 -0.36 -1.96 -16.56
CA ASN A 400 0.32 -3.01 -15.84
C ASN A 400 0.37 -2.72 -14.34
N ARG A 401 0.86 -3.68 -13.54
CA ARG A 401 0.95 -3.53 -12.06
C ARG A 401 1.84 -2.40 -11.59
N LEU A 402 2.75 -1.93 -12.42
CA LEU A 402 3.65 -0.82 -12.09
C LEU A 402 3.06 0.55 -12.48
N GLY A 403 1.81 0.57 -12.98
CA GLY A 403 1.05 1.79 -13.24
C GLY A 403 1.29 2.44 -14.60
N VAL A 404 1.93 1.73 -15.54
CA VAL A 404 2.17 2.23 -16.90
C VAL A 404 1.35 1.47 -17.94
N LEU A 405 1.06 2.11 -19.10
CA LEU A 405 0.21 1.57 -20.14
C LEU A 405 1.02 0.79 -21.16
N GLU A 406 0.73 -0.49 -21.34
CA GLU A 406 1.33 -1.33 -22.37
C GLU A 406 0.28 -1.77 -23.39
N SER A 407 0.71 -2.03 -24.62
CA SER A 407 -0.20 -2.40 -25.71
C SER A 407 -0.40 -3.91 -25.77
N LEU A 408 -1.65 -4.33 -25.97
CA LEU A 408 -2.03 -5.71 -26.26
C LEU A 408 -2.86 -5.75 -27.55
N LEU A 409 -2.48 -6.63 -28.49
CA LEU A 409 -3.27 -6.92 -29.67
C LEU A 409 -4.28 -8.02 -29.36
N VAL A 410 -5.55 -7.75 -29.62
CA VAL A 410 -6.67 -8.71 -29.55
C VAL A 410 -7.09 -9.06 -30.98
N GLU A 411 -7.26 -10.34 -31.27
CA GLU A 411 -7.48 -10.81 -32.64
C GLU A 411 -8.94 -10.74 -33.07
N ASN A 412 -9.89 -10.86 -32.15
CA ASN A 412 -11.31 -10.86 -32.44
C ASN A 412 -12.15 -10.26 -31.31
N GLU A 413 -13.21 -9.58 -31.68
CA GLU A 413 -14.19 -9.02 -30.75
C GLU A 413 -15.62 -9.30 -31.22
N LEU A 414 -16.50 -9.55 -30.25
CA LEU A 414 -17.94 -9.70 -30.45
C LEU A 414 -18.67 -8.78 -29.47
N ALA A 415 -19.58 -7.96 -29.98
CA ALA A 415 -20.44 -7.14 -29.13
C ALA A 415 -21.70 -7.93 -28.77
N GLU A 416 -21.98 -8.02 -27.48
CA GLU A 416 -23.20 -8.63 -26.94
C GLU A 416 -23.99 -7.54 -26.21
N LYS A 417 -25.24 -7.34 -26.62
CA LYS A 417 -26.12 -6.39 -25.97
C LYS A 417 -27.04 -7.14 -25.00
N GLU A 418 -26.81 -6.98 -23.73
CA GLU A 418 -27.72 -7.44 -22.69
C GLU A 418 -28.75 -6.33 -22.43
N THR A 419 -30.03 -6.68 -22.50
CA THR A 419 -31.12 -5.78 -22.17
C THR A 419 -31.83 -6.36 -20.95
N ALA A 420 -31.68 -5.69 -19.81
CA ALA A 420 -32.45 -6.01 -18.63
C ALA A 420 -33.73 -5.18 -18.62
N GLY A 421 -34.86 -5.83 -18.45
CA GLY A 421 -36.17 -5.18 -18.35
C GLY A 421 -36.94 -5.74 -17.18
N ASP A 422 -37.54 -4.88 -16.38
CA ASP A 422 -38.48 -5.28 -15.35
C ASP A 422 -39.92 -5.35 -15.93
N GLU A 423 -40.64 -6.40 -15.56
CA GLU A 423 -42.07 -6.50 -15.85
C GLU A 423 -42.84 -5.50 -14.98
N VAL A 424 -43.39 -4.48 -15.59
CA VAL A 424 -44.20 -3.47 -14.90
C VAL A 424 -45.66 -3.70 -15.25
N VAL A 425 -46.53 -3.80 -14.24
CA VAL A 425 -47.99 -3.89 -14.43
C VAL A 425 -48.53 -2.48 -14.66
N LYS A 426 -49.03 -2.23 -15.87
CA LYS A 426 -49.66 -0.98 -16.23
C LYS A 426 -51.05 -1.25 -16.81
N ASP A 427 -52.08 -0.60 -16.26
CA ASP A 427 -53.48 -0.68 -16.73
C ASP A 427 -54.04 -2.12 -16.90
N GLY A 428 -53.58 -3.07 -16.05
CA GLY A 428 -54.05 -4.47 -16.08
C GLY A 428 -53.36 -5.35 -17.11
N GLY A 429 -52.30 -4.86 -17.79
CA GLY A 429 -51.40 -5.62 -18.66
C GLY A 429 -49.97 -5.63 -18.12
N PHE A 430 -49.18 -6.59 -18.62
CA PHE A 430 -47.73 -6.60 -18.34
C PHE A 430 -47.00 -5.86 -19.47
N GLU A 431 -46.25 -4.84 -19.12
CA GLU A 431 -45.38 -4.13 -20.03
C GLU A 431 -43.93 -4.34 -19.56
N ILE A 432 -43.02 -4.64 -20.47
CA ILE A 432 -41.61 -4.74 -20.14
C ILE A 432 -41.03 -3.33 -20.23
N ALA A 433 -40.73 -2.73 -19.09
CA ALA A 433 -39.97 -1.50 -19.06
C ALA A 433 -38.47 -1.85 -19.13
N VAL A 434 -37.81 -1.46 -20.22
CA VAL A 434 -36.35 -1.56 -20.34
C VAL A 434 -35.77 -0.53 -19.39
N THR A 435 -35.27 -0.99 -18.26
CA THR A 435 -34.68 -0.13 -17.24
C THR A 435 -33.19 0.07 -17.47
N ASP A 436 -32.53 -0.88 -18.15
CA ASP A 436 -31.10 -0.78 -18.39
C ASP A 436 -30.70 -1.59 -19.65
N SER A 437 -29.80 -1.06 -20.46
CA SER A 437 -29.20 -1.80 -21.56
C SER A 437 -27.69 -1.64 -21.50
N GLU A 438 -27.00 -2.65 -21.03
CA GLU A 438 -25.54 -2.67 -21.00
C GLU A 438 -24.99 -3.42 -22.21
N THR A 439 -24.05 -2.81 -22.93
CA THR A 439 -23.33 -3.50 -24.00
C THR A 439 -22.03 -4.04 -23.46
N THR A 440 -21.93 -5.35 -23.41
CA THR A 440 -20.71 -6.06 -23.04
C THR A 440 -20.02 -6.57 -24.32
N PHE A 441 -18.72 -6.51 -24.33
CA PHE A 441 -17.89 -6.98 -25.43
C PHE A 441 -17.12 -8.21 -24.98
N THR A 442 -17.15 -9.25 -25.80
CA THR A 442 -16.31 -10.44 -25.63
C THR A 442 -15.13 -10.35 -26.58
N ALA A 443 -13.93 -10.43 -26.06
CA ALA A 443 -12.69 -10.30 -26.80
C ALA A 443 -11.81 -11.55 -26.67
N ARG A 444 -11.14 -11.96 -27.76
CA ARG A 444 -10.20 -13.09 -27.79
C ARG A 444 -8.83 -12.63 -28.18
N THR A 445 -7.85 -12.97 -27.34
CA THR A 445 -6.45 -12.53 -27.55
C THR A 445 -5.78 -13.21 -28.76
N GLY A 446 -6.33 -14.34 -29.25
CA GLY A 446 -5.55 -15.26 -30.07
C GLY A 446 -4.46 -15.95 -29.23
N TYR A 447 -3.63 -16.76 -29.88
CA TYR A 447 -2.54 -17.46 -29.21
C TYR A 447 -1.41 -16.49 -28.84
N ARG A 448 -1.19 -16.32 -27.52
CA ARG A 448 -0.20 -15.42 -26.93
C ARG A 448 0.70 -16.17 -25.96
N SER A 449 1.90 -15.64 -25.74
CA SER A 449 2.76 -16.12 -24.67
C SER A 449 2.13 -15.82 -23.30
N ARG A 450 2.52 -16.60 -22.31
CA ARG A 450 2.09 -16.37 -20.92
C ARG A 450 2.46 -14.97 -20.43
N GLU A 451 3.60 -14.47 -20.86
CA GLU A 451 4.09 -13.13 -20.49
C GLU A 451 3.19 -12.02 -21.05
N GLU A 452 2.72 -12.16 -22.29
CA GLU A 452 1.75 -11.21 -22.88
C GLU A 452 0.40 -11.26 -22.14
N LEU A 453 -0.08 -12.46 -21.83
CA LEU A 453 -1.35 -12.65 -21.09
C LEU A 453 -1.27 -12.17 -19.65
N GLN A 454 -0.08 -12.12 -19.05
CA GLN A 454 0.08 -11.56 -17.72
C GLN A 454 -0.29 -10.07 -17.66
N LEU A 455 -0.06 -9.33 -18.75
CA LEU A 455 -0.52 -7.93 -18.85
C LEU A 455 -2.03 -7.83 -18.70
N LEU A 456 -2.79 -8.72 -19.37
CA LEU A 456 -4.24 -8.75 -19.26
C LEU A 456 -4.72 -9.08 -17.83
N ALA A 457 -4.07 -10.07 -17.20
CA ALA A 457 -4.38 -10.41 -15.80
C ALA A 457 -4.05 -9.27 -14.82
N ASP A 458 -3.00 -8.51 -15.10
CA ASP A 458 -2.64 -7.34 -14.30
C ASP A 458 -3.65 -6.21 -14.49
N ALA A 459 -4.09 -5.99 -15.74
CA ALA A 459 -5.03 -4.95 -16.12
C ALA A 459 -6.43 -5.13 -15.53
N ALA A 460 -6.88 -6.38 -15.33
CA ALA A 460 -8.19 -6.67 -14.74
C ALA A 460 -8.36 -6.13 -13.30
N GLY A 461 -7.26 -5.84 -12.61
CA GLY A 461 -7.26 -5.22 -11.27
C GLY A 461 -7.00 -3.72 -11.27
N ASN A 462 -6.82 -3.09 -12.42
CA ASN A 462 -6.46 -1.68 -12.57
C ASN A 462 -7.59 -0.87 -13.21
N THR A 463 -7.61 0.43 -12.94
CA THR A 463 -8.68 1.34 -13.36
C THR A 463 -8.43 2.00 -14.72
N HIS A 464 -7.18 2.06 -15.18
CA HIS A 464 -6.81 2.77 -16.41
C HIS A 464 -6.54 1.79 -17.54
N ASN A 465 -7.62 1.32 -18.17
CA ASN A 465 -7.54 0.48 -19.34
C ASN A 465 -8.30 1.14 -20.49
N TYR A 466 -7.76 1.06 -21.69
CA TYR A 466 -8.32 1.72 -22.86
C TYR A 466 -8.32 0.77 -24.07
N LYS A 467 -9.32 0.90 -24.90
CA LYS A 467 -9.35 0.35 -26.26
C LYS A 467 -9.07 1.48 -27.25
N LEU A 468 -8.24 1.24 -28.25
CA LEU A 468 -8.00 2.22 -29.32
C LEU A 468 -9.04 2.07 -30.42
N GLU A 469 -9.94 3.02 -30.54
CA GLU A 469 -10.94 3.12 -31.61
C GLU A 469 -10.55 4.24 -32.57
N ASN A 470 -10.21 3.87 -33.80
CA ASN A 470 -9.70 4.83 -34.79
C ASN A 470 -8.51 5.68 -34.31
N GLY A 471 -7.67 5.09 -33.45
CA GLY A 471 -6.52 5.76 -32.83
C GLY A 471 -6.84 6.55 -31.57
N ASN A 472 -8.11 6.66 -31.19
CA ASN A 472 -8.53 7.35 -29.97
C ASN A 472 -8.68 6.35 -28.80
N PRO A 473 -8.16 6.65 -27.63
CA PRO A 473 -8.31 5.80 -26.44
C PRO A 473 -9.71 5.94 -25.83
N VAL A 474 -10.47 4.86 -25.84
CA VAL A 474 -11.78 4.75 -25.20
C VAL A 474 -11.60 4.00 -23.88
N PRO A 475 -11.98 4.57 -22.73
CA PRO A 475 -11.81 3.92 -21.45
C PRO A 475 -12.72 2.69 -21.32
N ILE A 476 -12.16 1.61 -20.75
CA ILE A 476 -12.86 0.33 -20.58
C ILE A 476 -12.65 -0.25 -19.18
N THR A 477 -13.57 -1.09 -18.75
CA THR A 477 -13.40 -1.97 -17.58
C THR A 477 -13.37 -3.43 -18.04
N ILE A 478 -12.31 -4.15 -17.71
CA ILE A 478 -12.22 -5.59 -17.89
C ILE A 478 -13.00 -6.25 -16.76
N LEU A 479 -13.87 -7.21 -17.10
CA LEU A 479 -14.66 -7.96 -16.12
C LEU A 479 -13.81 -9.14 -15.60
N PRO A 480 -13.33 -9.10 -14.35
CA PRO A 480 -12.33 -10.04 -13.86
C PRO A 480 -12.85 -11.47 -13.68
N ASP A 481 -14.15 -11.65 -13.48
CA ASP A 481 -14.84 -12.92 -13.35
C ASP A 481 -14.87 -13.75 -14.63
N THR A 482 -14.59 -13.12 -15.78
CA THR A 482 -14.56 -13.77 -17.09
C THR A 482 -13.15 -14.15 -17.54
N LEU A 483 -12.12 -13.70 -16.81
CA LEU A 483 -10.74 -13.89 -17.19
C LEU A 483 -10.12 -15.11 -16.51
N THR A 484 -9.77 -16.13 -17.30
CA THR A 484 -9.01 -17.29 -16.83
C THR A 484 -7.70 -17.39 -17.62
N VAL A 485 -6.59 -17.13 -16.93
CA VAL A 485 -5.24 -17.39 -17.44
C VAL A 485 -4.72 -18.63 -16.75
N ALA A 486 -4.53 -19.73 -17.51
CA ALA A 486 -4.03 -20.98 -16.94
C ALA A 486 -2.57 -20.84 -16.49
N ASP A 487 -2.25 -21.41 -15.34
CA ASP A 487 -0.93 -21.32 -14.72
C ASP A 487 0.05 -22.41 -15.23
N GLU A 488 -0.46 -23.42 -15.93
CA GLU A 488 0.31 -24.58 -16.35
C GLU A 488 0.71 -24.55 -17.84
N ALA A 489 1.93 -24.78 -18.04
CA ALA A 489 2.80 -25.44 -19.04
C ALA A 489 2.52 -25.33 -20.55
N GLU A 490 1.52 -24.64 -21.05
CA GLU A 490 1.43 -24.40 -22.50
C GLU A 490 2.13 -23.09 -22.86
N ASP A 491 3.07 -23.14 -23.80
CA ASP A 491 3.85 -21.97 -24.23
C ASP A 491 2.98 -20.89 -24.87
N LEU A 492 1.86 -21.26 -25.50
CA LEU A 492 0.91 -20.36 -26.14
C LEU A 492 -0.52 -20.67 -25.69
N GLN A 493 -1.23 -19.64 -25.24
CA GLN A 493 -2.64 -19.73 -24.82
C GLN A 493 -3.49 -18.69 -25.55
N SER A 494 -4.74 -19.04 -25.83
CA SER A 494 -5.75 -18.08 -26.27
C SER A 494 -6.73 -17.86 -25.14
N VAL A 495 -6.90 -16.62 -24.74
CA VAL A 495 -7.76 -16.20 -23.63
C VAL A 495 -8.94 -15.40 -24.17
N GLU A 496 -10.12 -15.74 -23.69
CA GLU A 496 -11.34 -14.96 -23.88
C GLU A 496 -11.64 -14.19 -22.61
N PHE A 497 -12.01 -12.93 -22.76
CA PHE A 497 -12.39 -12.05 -21.65
C PHE A 497 -13.50 -11.10 -22.07
N ARG A 498 -14.27 -10.63 -21.08
CA ARG A 498 -15.33 -9.64 -21.31
C ARG A 498 -14.89 -8.28 -20.76
N TYR A 499 -15.33 -7.24 -21.44
CA TYR A 499 -15.13 -5.86 -21.02
C TYR A 499 -16.33 -5.00 -21.40
N ARG A 500 -16.43 -3.83 -20.77
CA ARG A 500 -17.41 -2.80 -21.10
C ARG A 500 -16.74 -1.45 -21.29
N HIS A 501 -17.36 -0.56 -22.04
CA HIS A 501 -16.92 0.82 -22.14
C HIS A 501 -17.33 1.59 -20.87
N ASN A 502 -16.44 2.42 -20.36
CA ASN A 502 -16.71 3.32 -19.24
C ASN A 502 -17.23 4.68 -19.74
N LEU A 503 -18.04 4.67 -20.77
CA LEU A 503 -18.68 5.90 -21.22
C LEU A 503 -19.84 6.20 -20.26
N PRO A 504 -20.03 7.47 -19.85
CA PRO A 504 -21.25 7.85 -19.16
C PRO A 504 -22.43 7.49 -20.04
N GLN A 505 -23.31 6.62 -19.58
CA GLN A 505 -24.57 6.35 -20.25
C GLN A 505 -25.52 7.52 -19.98
N ASP A 506 -25.40 8.59 -20.74
CA ASP A 506 -26.55 9.44 -20.93
C ASP A 506 -27.44 8.78 -22.01
N GLY A 507 -28.74 8.72 -21.77
CA GLY A 507 -29.68 8.10 -22.70
C GLY A 507 -29.77 8.75 -24.09
N SER A 508 -28.87 9.68 -24.43
CA SER A 508 -28.80 10.40 -25.69
C SER A 508 -27.77 9.83 -26.68
N GLY A 509 -26.82 8.99 -26.21
CA GLY A 509 -25.75 8.44 -27.06
C GLY A 509 -24.72 9.47 -27.54
N GLU A 510 -24.77 10.69 -27.06
CA GLU A 510 -23.77 11.71 -27.37
C GLU A 510 -22.61 11.63 -26.35
N PRO A 511 -21.34 11.67 -26.78
CA PRO A 511 -20.20 11.71 -25.87
C PRO A 511 -20.25 13.02 -25.07
N VAL A 512 -20.27 12.88 -23.74
CA VAL A 512 -20.11 14.04 -22.84
C VAL A 512 -18.78 14.73 -23.19
N PRO A 513 -18.76 16.05 -23.42
CA PRO A 513 -17.53 16.75 -23.76
C PRO A 513 -16.46 16.48 -22.69
N THR A 514 -15.28 16.03 -23.11
CA THR A 514 -14.12 15.72 -22.28
C THR A 514 -13.53 16.97 -21.58
N GLY A 515 -14.35 17.70 -20.87
CA GLY A 515 -13.98 18.91 -20.12
C GLY A 515 -14.70 19.05 -18.79
N LEU A 516 -15.78 18.31 -18.61
CA LEU A 516 -16.47 18.26 -17.31
C LEU A 516 -16.22 16.88 -16.70
N ILE A 517 -15.21 16.76 -15.89
CA ILE A 517 -15.12 15.62 -14.96
C ILE A 517 -16.12 15.95 -13.85
N ILE A 518 -17.35 15.44 -13.99
CA ILE A 518 -18.27 15.36 -12.86
C ILE A 518 -17.70 14.25 -11.98
N THR A 519 -16.95 14.63 -10.96
CA THR A 519 -16.54 13.68 -9.93
C THR A 519 -17.76 13.32 -9.08
N GLU A 520 -17.75 12.15 -8.44
CA GLU A 520 -18.79 11.74 -7.47
C GLU A 520 -19.03 12.76 -6.35
N ALA A 521 -18.22 13.80 -6.28
CA ALA A 521 -18.28 14.91 -5.33
C ALA A 521 -19.07 16.14 -5.84
N ASP A 522 -19.54 16.16 -7.07
CA ASP A 522 -20.26 17.32 -7.64
C ASP A 522 -21.78 17.19 -7.41
N TYR A 523 -22.16 17.09 -6.14
CA TYR A 523 -23.55 17.18 -5.72
C TYR A 523 -23.96 18.64 -5.51
N TRP A 524 -25.21 18.94 -5.67
CA TRP A 524 -25.76 20.28 -5.54
C TRP A 524 -26.99 20.31 -4.63
N VAL A 525 -27.20 21.45 -4.02
CA VAL A 525 -28.39 21.76 -3.20
C VAL A 525 -29.07 22.99 -3.76
N GLU A 526 -30.36 22.94 -3.89
CA GLU A 526 -31.18 24.07 -4.31
C GLU A 526 -31.53 24.94 -3.09
N LEU A 527 -31.22 26.24 -3.17
CA LEU A 527 -31.53 27.20 -2.13
C LEU A 527 -32.73 28.06 -2.57
N ASP A 528 -33.57 28.46 -1.63
CA ASP A 528 -34.61 29.44 -1.85
C ASP A 528 -34.05 30.88 -1.92
N ALA A 529 -34.93 31.88 -2.14
CA ALA A 529 -34.54 33.29 -2.23
C ALA A 529 -33.97 33.87 -0.91
N SER A 530 -34.10 33.15 0.21
CA SER A 530 -33.51 33.50 1.50
C SER A 530 -32.21 32.71 1.80
N GLU A 531 -31.67 32.01 0.80
CA GLU A 531 -30.48 31.16 0.91
C GLU A 531 -30.66 29.96 1.85
N GLN A 532 -31.89 29.51 2.08
CA GLN A 532 -32.20 28.31 2.80
C GLN A 532 -32.33 27.13 1.85
N ALA A 533 -31.78 25.98 2.25
CA ALA A 533 -31.87 24.75 1.47
C ALA A 533 -33.32 24.28 1.37
N VAL A 534 -33.88 24.25 0.18
CA VAL A 534 -35.23 23.74 -0.10
C VAL A 534 -35.22 22.27 -0.51
N ARG A 535 -34.06 21.80 -0.98
CA ARG A 535 -33.86 20.39 -1.36
C ARG A 535 -32.45 19.95 -0.97
N TRP A 536 -32.38 18.80 -0.33
CA TRP A 536 -31.13 18.17 0.05
C TRP A 536 -30.92 16.90 -0.77
N ASP A 537 -29.73 16.76 -1.30
CA ASP A 537 -29.25 15.48 -1.78
C ASP A 537 -28.70 14.67 -0.59
N ASP A 538 -28.87 13.35 -0.61
CA ASP A 538 -28.37 12.47 0.44
C ASP A 538 -26.85 12.63 0.62
N ALA A 539 -26.14 12.93 -0.46
CA ALA A 539 -24.70 13.16 -0.43
C ALA A 539 -24.29 14.37 0.41
N ILE A 540 -25.12 15.42 0.51
CA ILE A 540 -24.84 16.57 1.36
C ILE A 540 -24.94 16.19 2.83
N GLN A 541 -25.93 15.38 3.20
CA GLN A 541 -26.08 14.90 4.58
C GLN A 541 -24.87 14.11 5.06
N PHE A 542 -24.16 13.44 4.14
CA PHE A 542 -22.94 12.69 4.41
C PHE A 542 -21.65 13.48 4.14
N GLY A 543 -21.74 14.75 3.77
CA GLY A 543 -20.57 15.60 3.52
C GLY A 543 -19.89 15.39 2.17
N TYR A 544 -20.58 14.80 1.20
CA TYR A 544 -20.04 14.58 -0.15
C TYR A 544 -20.28 15.75 -1.12
N ALA A 545 -21.22 16.64 -0.80
CA ALA A 545 -21.51 17.79 -1.65
C ALA A 545 -20.39 18.82 -1.59
N THR A 546 -19.96 19.31 -2.75
CA THR A 546 -18.89 20.30 -2.89
C THR A 546 -19.39 21.65 -3.38
N HIS A 547 -20.62 21.73 -3.90
CA HIS A 547 -21.16 22.93 -4.50
C HIS A 547 -22.64 23.15 -4.14
N ILE A 548 -23.02 24.41 -4.07
CA ILE A 548 -24.40 24.85 -3.87
C ILE A 548 -24.79 25.71 -5.07
N ILE A 549 -25.95 25.42 -5.64
CA ILE A 549 -26.57 26.26 -6.66
C ILE A 549 -27.59 27.15 -5.97
N THR A 550 -27.39 28.46 -6.01
CA THR A 550 -28.33 29.45 -5.46
C THR A 550 -29.53 29.65 -6.40
N ALA A 551 -30.62 30.19 -5.88
CA ALA A 551 -31.79 30.60 -6.69
C ALA A 551 -31.47 31.57 -7.83
N GLN A 552 -30.31 32.21 -7.79
CA GLN A 552 -29.78 33.08 -8.83
C GLN A 552 -28.85 32.37 -9.81
N ALA A 553 -28.83 31.06 -9.80
CA ALA A 553 -27.93 30.22 -10.60
C ALA A 553 -26.44 30.49 -10.37
N THR A 554 -26.06 30.92 -9.17
CA THR A 554 -24.66 31.07 -8.77
C THR A 554 -24.17 29.78 -8.14
N LEU A 555 -23.11 29.18 -8.71
CA LEU A 555 -22.46 28.03 -8.15
C LEU A 555 -21.50 28.48 -7.05
N LEU A 556 -21.74 28.04 -5.82
CA LEU A 556 -20.86 28.28 -4.68
C LEU A 556 -20.18 26.96 -4.30
N ARG A 557 -18.89 27.02 -4.08
CA ARG A 557 -18.14 25.87 -3.54
C ARG A 557 -18.29 25.82 -2.02
N LEU A 558 -18.66 24.67 -1.48
CA LEU A 558 -18.77 24.41 -0.03
C LEU A 558 -17.41 24.31 0.65
#